data_69a7bc33b97cb81a7046efdbfc897260
#
_entry.id   69a7bc33b97cb81a7046efdbfc897260
#
_cell.length_a   1.000
_cell.length_b   1.000
_cell.length_c   1.000
_cell.angle_alpha   90.00
_cell.angle_beta   90.00
_cell.angle_gamma   90.00
#
_symmetry.space_group_name_H-M   'P 1'
#
loop_
_entity.id
_entity.type
_entity.pdbx_description
1 polymer ?
#
loop_
_entity_poly.entity_id
_entity_poly.type
_entity_poly.pdbx_seq_one_letter_code
_entity_poly.pdbx_strand_id
1 'polypeptide(L)'
;DPLWSRGLGDVYKRQALASLPKNDTHRKTASLLMQQPVNAKDEWLRAALAATGAAELNVIGYKPSANMLPNASFEKMGDNKLPSDWATRTYSARRPDLKHAVETRKEYVRTGKHSLRISAETRHDSSLFARVSLKGGRNYILSGWVRTENLQGTGNGALLGVHELQHAAKTKGVRQTADQWTEVKVEFKSEQDREVTVNCLFGGWGQSTGTAWWDDVSLVEITPIYKEKSKDPVKGTALAGKKIFDTHLVAGCIRCHKVGDKGGIIGPALDGIASRKDADYIQRALVNPTAELAEGFDKLGASPMPPMNIILNDQELADVMAYLLTLKDTK
;
A
#
# COMPACT_ATOMS: atom_id res chain seq x y z
N ASP A 1 -9.51 30.69 7.06
CA ASP A 1 -10.49 29.60 7.07
C ASP A 1 -10.52 28.95 8.44
N PRO A 2 -11.66 28.98 9.14
CA PRO A 2 -11.71 28.43 10.49
C PRO A 2 -11.49 26.90 10.45
N LEU A 3 -10.60 26.41 11.29
CA LEU A 3 -10.24 24.98 11.41
C LEU A 3 -11.44 24.03 11.65
N TRP A 4 -12.60 24.56 12.08
CA TRP A 4 -13.82 23.77 12.28
C TRP A 4 -14.60 23.47 10.99
N SER A 5 -14.46 24.27 9.92
CA SER A 5 -15.14 24.01 8.64
C SER A 5 -14.56 22.79 7.90
N ARG A 6 -13.28 22.44 8.15
CA ARG A 6 -12.66 21.22 7.63
C ARG A 6 -13.19 19.95 8.32
N GLY A 7 -13.51 20.04 9.61
CA GLY A 7 -13.98 18.90 10.39
C GLY A 7 -15.39 18.41 10.03
N LEU A 8 -16.32 19.32 9.71
CA LEU A 8 -17.70 18.94 9.37
C LEU A 8 -17.78 18.21 8.02
N GLY A 9 -17.07 18.67 7.00
CA GLY A 9 -17.00 17.98 5.70
C GLY A 9 -16.45 16.56 5.80
N ASP A 10 -15.50 16.34 6.69
CA ASP A 10 -14.92 15.02 6.93
C ASP A 10 -15.86 14.09 7.71
N VAL A 11 -16.66 14.61 8.65
CA VAL A 11 -17.68 13.83 9.36
C VAL A 11 -18.75 13.32 8.40
N TYR A 12 -19.28 14.16 7.50
CA TYR A 12 -20.27 13.74 6.51
C TYR A 12 -19.71 12.72 5.50
N LYS A 13 -18.47 12.89 5.05
CA LYS A 13 -17.80 11.90 4.18
C LYS A 13 -17.64 10.55 4.88
N ARG A 14 -17.31 10.55 6.16
CA ARG A 14 -17.16 9.35 6.98
C ARG A 14 -18.49 8.64 7.22
N GLN A 15 -19.56 9.38 7.51
CA GLN A 15 -20.92 8.83 7.61
C GLN A 15 -21.39 8.22 6.30
N ALA A 16 -21.14 8.89 5.17
CA ALA A 16 -21.44 8.37 3.84
C ALA A 16 -20.68 7.07 3.54
N LEU A 17 -19.39 6.99 3.90
CA LEU A 17 -18.59 5.75 3.76
C LEU A 17 -19.14 4.62 4.64
N ALA A 18 -19.52 4.90 5.89
CA ALA A 18 -20.08 3.91 6.79
C ALA A 18 -21.46 3.38 6.36
N SER A 19 -22.21 4.17 5.57
CA SER A 19 -23.52 3.81 5.03
C SER A 19 -23.47 3.07 3.69
N LEU A 20 -22.28 2.87 3.09
CA LEU A 20 -22.16 2.15 1.81
C LEU A 20 -22.61 0.69 1.95
N PRO A 21 -23.29 0.14 0.90
CA PRO A 21 -23.67 -1.27 0.89
C PRO A 21 -22.45 -2.19 1.13
N LYS A 22 -22.61 -3.20 1.98
CA LYS A 22 -21.57 -4.16 2.33
C LYS A 22 -21.38 -5.21 1.22
N ASN A 23 -20.91 -4.79 0.05
CA ASN A 23 -20.56 -5.68 -1.05
C ASN A 23 -19.02 -5.82 -1.19
N ASP A 24 -18.58 -6.83 -1.93
CA ASP A 24 -17.15 -7.15 -2.08
C ASP A 24 -16.35 -6.03 -2.74
N THR A 25 -16.96 -5.28 -3.66
CA THR A 25 -16.31 -4.15 -4.32
C THR A 25 -16.04 -3.01 -3.34
N HIS A 26 -17.03 -2.65 -2.53
CA HIS A 26 -16.88 -1.61 -1.51
C HIS A 26 -15.90 -2.02 -0.40
N ARG A 27 -15.92 -3.30 0.02
CA ARG A 27 -14.96 -3.83 1.00
C ARG A 27 -13.53 -3.75 0.49
N LYS A 28 -13.28 -4.17 -0.76
CA LYS A 28 -11.96 -4.07 -1.41
C LYS A 28 -11.48 -2.64 -1.51
N THR A 29 -12.36 -1.72 -1.95
CA THR A 29 -12.03 -0.29 -2.06
C THR A 29 -11.73 0.31 -0.70
N ALA A 30 -12.53 0.02 0.32
CA ALA A 30 -12.31 0.49 1.69
C ALA A 30 -10.99 -0.04 2.27
N SER A 31 -10.66 -1.31 2.03
CA SER A 31 -9.38 -1.90 2.44
C SER A 31 -8.17 -1.24 1.77
N LEU A 32 -8.29 -0.90 0.49
CA LEU A 32 -7.25 -0.16 -0.23
C LEU A 32 -7.07 1.26 0.33
N LEU A 33 -8.16 1.94 0.70
CA LEU A 33 -8.10 3.26 1.34
C LEU A 33 -7.45 3.21 2.72
N MET A 34 -7.73 2.16 3.52
CA MET A 34 -7.10 1.96 4.84
C MET A 34 -5.58 1.77 4.77
N GLN A 35 -5.08 1.21 3.67
CA GLN A 35 -3.65 0.94 3.47
C GLN A 35 -2.86 2.15 2.97
N GLN A 36 -3.52 3.23 2.56
CA GLN A 36 -2.82 4.43 2.11
C GLN A 36 -2.12 5.11 3.29
N PRO A 37 -0.82 5.42 3.19
CA PRO A 37 -0.06 6.05 4.28
C PRO A 37 -0.68 7.37 4.78
N VAL A 38 -1.33 8.13 3.90
CA VAL A 38 -2.03 9.37 4.24
C VAL A 38 -3.21 9.14 5.19
N ASN A 39 -3.83 7.96 5.11
CA ASN A 39 -4.98 7.58 5.94
C ASN A 39 -4.57 6.81 7.21
N ALA A 40 -3.30 6.41 7.33
CA ALA A 40 -2.81 5.59 8.44
C ALA A 40 -2.98 6.25 9.82
N LYS A 41 -2.94 7.58 9.88
CA LYS A 41 -3.08 8.38 11.11
C LYS A 41 -4.51 8.86 11.37
N ASP A 42 -5.43 8.69 10.43
CA ASP A 42 -6.84 9.09 10.60
C ASP A 42 -7.66 7.93 11.19
N GLU A 43 -7.68 7.84 12.51
CA GLU A 43 -8.39 6.79 13.27
C GLU A 43 -9.89 6.76 12.97
N TRP A 44 -10.50 7.92 12.74
CA TRP A 44 -11.92 8.03 12.41
C TRP A 44 -12.23 7.52 11.00
N LEU A 45 -11.40 7.86 10.03
CA LEU A 45 -11.55 7.34 8.68
C LEU A 45 -11.37 5.81 8.66
N ARG A 46 -10.37 5.32 9.40
CA ARG A 46 -10.13 3.87 9.54
C ARG A 46 -11.32 3.15 10.17
N ALA A 47 -11.90 3.72 11.24
CA ALA A 47 -13.10 3.19 11.87
C ALA A 47 -14.30 3.17 10.91
N ALA A 48 -14.52 4.25 10.15
CA ALA A 48 -15.60 4.33 9.15
C ALA A 48 -15.42 3.30 8.02
N LEU A 49 -14.19 3.10 7.54
CA LEU A 49 -13.87 2.11 6.53
C LEU A 49 -14.02 0.68 7.06
N ALA A 50 -13.61 0.42 8.31
CA ALA A 50 -13.83 -0.86 8.97
C ALA A 50 -15.32 -1.20 9.14
N ALA A 51 -16.16 -0.19 9.40
CA ALA A 51 -17.62 -0.37 9.51
C ALA A 51 -18.26 -0.88 8.20
N THR A 52 -17.61 -0.71 7.04
CA THR A 52 -18.04 -1.32 5.76
C THR A 52 -17.83 -2.84 5.71
N GLY A 53 -17.26 -3.44 6.76
CA GLY A 53 -16.82 -4.82 6.78
C GLY A 53 -15.51 -5.05 6.02
N ALA A 54 -14.78 -3.98 5.70
CA ALA A 54 -13.41 -4.04 5.26
C ALA A 54 -12.53 -4.42 6.45
N ALA A 55 -12.29 -5.72 6.59
CA ALA A 55 -11.20 -6.18 7.46
C ALA A 55 -9.89 -5.61 6.91
N GLU A 56 -8.92 -5.33 7.78
CA GLU A 56 -7.55 -5.12 7.33
C GLU A 56 -7.14 -6.34 6.51
N LEU A 57 -7.15 -6.17 5.20
CA LEU A 57 -6.63 -7.19 4.31
C LEU A 57 -5.12 -7.16 4.53
N ASN A 58 -4.60 -8.13 5.27
CA ASN A 58 -3.16 -8.28 5.41
C ASN A 58 -2.57 -8.52 4.01
N VAL A 59 -1.88 -7.52 3.48
CA VAL A 59 -1.07 -7.67 2.28
C VAL A 59 0.10 -8.59 2.63
N ILE A 60 0.08 -9.79 2.07
CA ILE A 60 1.14 -10.80 2.28
C ILE A 60 2.22 -10.74 1.20
N GLY A 61 2.02 -9.91 0.18
CA GLY A 61 2.96 -9.72 -0.91
C GLY A 61 2.35 -8.95 -2.07
N TYR A 62 3.12 -8.83 -3.16
CA TYR A 62 2.69 -8.20 -4.39
C TYR A 62 2.92 -9.13 -5.57
N LYS A 63 1.97 -9.16 -6.49
CA LYS A 63 2.11 -9.82 -7.78
C LYS A 63 2.51 -8.77 -8.82
N PRO A 64 3.71 -8.85 -9.40
CA PRO A 64 4.09 -7.98 -10.51
C PRO A 64 3.40 -8.41 -11.81
N SER A 65 3.11 -7.44 -12.67
CA SER A 65 2.77 -7.68 -14.07
C SER A 65 3.99 -8.17 -14.87
N ALA A 66 3.78 -8.50 -16.14
CA ALA A 66 4.89 -8.52 -17.09
C ALA A 66 5.54 -7.12 -17.16
N ASN A 67 6.83 -7.08 -17.57
CA ASN A 67 7.52 -5.80 -17.79
C ASN A 67 6.79 -5.01 -18.88
N MET A 68 6.43 -3.78 -18.56
CA MET A 68 5.66 -2.89 -19.43
C MET A 68 6.54 -2.13 -20.43
N LEU A 69 7.85 -2.07 -20.18
CA LEU A 69 8.78 -1.40 -21.06
C LEU A 69 9.07 -2.26 -22.30
N PRO A 70 9.02 -1.67 -23.50
CA PRO A 70 9.46 -2.36 -24.69
C PRO A 70 10.99 -2.51 -24.67
N ASN A 71 11.49 -3.63 -25.17
CA ASN A 71 12.92 -3.89 -25.35
C ASN A 71 13.79 -3.48 -24.15
N ALA A 72 13.39 -3.91 -22.99
CA ALA A 72 13.85 -3.44 -21.69
C ALA A 72 15.29 -3.84 -21.32
N SER A 73 15.84 -4.88 -21.97
CA SER A 73 17.25 -5.29 -21.88
C SER A 73 18.03 -4.96 -23.16
N PHE A 74 17.48 -4.08 -24.01
CA PHE A 74 18.15 -3.48 -25.17
C PHE A 74 18.61 -4.45 -26.26
N GLU A 75 18.08 -5.65 -26.31
CA GLU A 75 18.53 -6.73 -27.20
C GLU A 75 18.11 -6.54 -28.68
N LYS A 76 17.07 -5.77 -28.95
CA LYS A 76 16.59 -5.49 -30.30
C LYS A 76 17.12 -4.14 -30.77
N MET A 77 17.78 -4.13 -31.92
CA MET A 77 18.34 -2.92 -32.52
C MET A 77 17.38 -2.26 -33.49
N GLY A 78 17.28 -0.95 -33.42
CA GLY A 78 16.62 -0.13 -34.43
C GLY A 78 17.57 0.27 -35.58
N ASP A 79 17.02 0.88 -36.62
CA ASP A 79 17.77 1.32 -37.82
C ASP A 79 18.82 2.39 -37.52
N ASN A 80 18.62 3.16 -36.44
CA ASN A 80 19.52 4.21 -35.97
C ASN A 80 20.68 3.68 -35.08
N LYS A 81 20.90 2.37 -35.03
CA LYS A 81 21.89 1.69 -34.16
C LYS A 81 21.69 1.92 -32.64
N LEU A 82 20.52 2.36 -32.24
CA LEU A 82 20.06 2.42 -30.87
C LEU A 82 19.03 1.30 -30.60
N PRO A 83 18.72 0.97 -29.36
CA PRO A 83 17.69 -0.03 -29.10
C PRO A 83 16.36 0.40 -29.72
N SER A 84 15.65 -0.53 -30.36
CA SER A 84 14.30 -0.25 -30.86
C SER A 84 13.41 0.24 -29.73
N ASP A 85 12.47 1.14 -30.03
CA ASP A 85 11.51 1.71 -29.09
C ASP A 85 12.12 2.67 -28.05
N TRP A 86 13.43 2.93 -28.13
CA TRP A 86 14.13 3.90 -27.30
C TRP A 86 14.62 5.10 -28.13
N ALA A 87 14.44 6.30 -27.57
CA ALA A 87 14.86 7.54 -28.20
C ALA A 87 15.79 8.35 -27.29
N THR A 88 16.55 9.28 -27.84
CA THR A 88 17.46 10.13 -27.09
C THR A 88 16.84 11.49 -26.78
N ARG A 89 17.18 12.05 -25.63
CA ARG A 89 16.85 13.43 -25.25
C ARG A 89 18.04 14.08 -24.56
N THR A 90 18.28 15.36 -24.85
CA THR A 90 19.34 16.15 -24.22
C THR A 90 18.72 17.40 -23.63
N TYR A 91 19.00 17.66 -22.35
CA TYR A 91 18.51 18.80 -21.58
C TYR A 91 19.54 19.93 -21.48
N SER A 92 20.78 19.67 -21.87
CA SER A 92 21.87 20.64 -21.99
C SER A 92 22.18 20.94 -23.47
N ALA A 93 23.03 21.90 -23.73
CA ALA A 93 23.51 22.15 -25.08
C ALA A 93 24.16 20.88 -25.67
N ARG A 94 23.70 20.45 -26.84
CA ARG A 94 24.25 19.26 -27.52
C ARG A 94 25.65 19.55 -28.04
N ARG A 95 26.62 18.73 -27.65
CA ARG A 95 28.01 18.80 -28.09
C ARG A 95 28.44 17.45 -28.68
N PRO A 96 29.49 17.42 -29.56
CA PRO A 96 29.91 16.21 -30.24
C PRO A 96 30.42 15.08 -29.32
N ASP A 97 30.87 15.42 -28.12
CA ASP A 97 31.40 14.49 -27.13
C ASP A 97 30.30 13.68 -26.38
N LEU A 98 29.03 14.14 -26.43
CA LEU A 98 27.91 13.38 -25.90
C LEU A 98 27.54 12.23 -26.82
N LYS A 99 27.69 11.00 -26.35
CA LYS A 99 27.42 9.80 -27.13
C LYS A 99 26.36 8.93 -26.44
N HIS A 100 25.38 8.51 -27.22
CA HIS A 100 24.41 7.47 -26.87
C HIS A 100 24.74 6.25 -27.73
N ALA A 101 24.89 5.10 -27.12
CA ALA A 101 25.28 3.89 -27.82
C ALA A 101 24.75 2.64 -27.14
N VAL A 102 24.71 1.56 -27.90
CA VAL A 102 24.59 0.21 -27.36
C VAL A 102 26.00 -0.31 -27.08
N GLU A 103 26.19 -0.86 -25.91
CA GLU A 103 27.43 -1.51 -25.48
C GLU A 103 27.34 -3.00 -25.76
N THR A 104 28.40 -3.60 -26.26
CA THR A 104 28.49 -5.04 -26.61
C THR A 104 29.65 -5.74 -25.91
N ARG A 105 30.54 -4.99 -25.28
CA ARG A 105 31.66 -5.56 -24.50
C ARG A 105 31.12 -6.26 -23.25
N LYS A 106 31.45 -7.54 -23.11
CA LYS A 106 30.88 -8.44 -22.09
C LYS A 106 31.02 -7.90 -20.66
N GLU A 107 32.08 -7.20 -20.35
CA GLU A 107 32.32 -6.62 -19.01
C GLU A 107 31.36 -5.48 -18.68
N TYR A 108 30.72 -4.87 -19.67
CA TYR A 108 29.73 -3.78 -19.54
C TYR A 108 28.31 -4.19 -19.92
N VAL A 109 28.07 -5.49 -20.09
CA VAL A 109 26.75 -6.07 -20.31
C VAL A 109 26.41 -6.96 -19.11
N ARG A 110 25.27 -6.71 -18.51
CA ARG A 110 24.83 -7.46 -17.33
C ARG A 110 24.21 -8.80 -17.71
N THR A 111 23.23 -8.75 -18.60
CA THR A 111 22.58 -9.93 -19.16
C THR A 111 22.47 -9.81 -20.68
N GLY A 112 22.27 -10.94 -21.36
CA GLY A 112 22.15 -10.94 -22.81
C GLY A 112 23.43 -10.56 -23.56
N LYS A 113 23.30 -9.68 -24.57
CA LYS A 113 24.38 -9.27 -25.45
C LYS A 113 24.61 -7.76 -25.47
N HIS A 114 23.68 -6.99 -24.95
CA HIS A 114 23.66 -5.55 -25.06
C HIS A 114 23.34 -4.88 -23.71
N SER A 115 23.92 -3.72 -23.50
CA SER A 115 23.47 -2.76 -22.50
C SER A 115 23.41 -1.36 -23.12
N LEU A 116 22.76 -0.45 -22.45
CA LEU A 116 22.67 0.94 -22.88
C LEU A 116 23.82 1.76 -22.32
N ARG A 117 24.47 2.61 -23.15
CA ARG A 117 25.56 3.48 -22.72
C ARG A 117 25.30 4.95 -23.05
N ILE A 118 25.58 5.83 -22.09
CA ILE A 118 25.73 7.28 -22.32
C ILE A 118 27.10 7.69 -21.80
N SER A 119 27.87 8.43 -22.62
CA SER A 119 29.18 8.94 -22.23
C SER A 119 29.38 10.37 -22.69
N ALA A 120 30.15 11.15 -21.92
CA ALA A 120 30.47 12.53 -22.23
C ALA A 120 31.80 12.95 -21.56
N GLU A 121 32.62 13.70 -22.30
CA GLU A 121 33.88 14.31 -21.81
C GLU A 121 33.59 15.66 -21.13
N THR A 122 32.62 16.41 -21.64
CA THR A 122 32.13 17.64 -21.03
C THR A 122 30.80 17.43 -20.31
N ARG A 123 30.38 18.39 -19.53
CA ARG A 123 29.18 18.29 -18.72
C ARG A 123 27.90 18.27 -19.54
N HIS A 124 27.10 17.19 -19.35
CA HIS A 124 25.82 17.02 -20.03
C HIS A 124 24.73 16.52 -19.07
N ASP A 125 23.49 16.88 -19.37
CA ASP A 125 22.27 16.25 -18.87
C ASP A 125 21.52 15.66 -20.06
N SER A 126 21.36 14.33 -20.06
CA SER A 126 20.81 13.61 -21.21
C SER A 126 20.18 12.28 -20.79
N SER A 127 19.34 11.74 -21.66
CA SER A 127 18.71 10.43 -21.41
C SER A 127 18.51 9.64 -22.71
N LEU A 128 18.42 8.30 -22.55
CA LEU A 128 17.61 7.46 -23.42
C LEU A 128 16.30 7.15 -22.73
N PHE A 129 15.21 7.12 -23.48
CA PHE A 129 13.88 6.97 -22.93
C PHE A 129 12.97 6.12 -23.80
N ALA A 130 12.03 5.44 -23.13
CA ALA A 130 10.89 4.77 -23.75
C ALA A 130 9.58 5.35 -23.22
N ARG A 131 8.50 5.24 -23.99
CA ARG A 131 7.15 5.65 -23.57
C ARG A 131 6.34 4.45 -23.18
N VAL A 132 5.49 4.65 -22.17
CA VAL A 132 4.59 3.62 -21.65
C VAL A 132 3.33 4.25 -21.08
N SER A 133 2.19 3.56 -21.21
CA SER A 133 0.93 4.02 -20.64
C SER A 133 0.75 3.44 -19.23
N LEU A 134 0.48 4.30 -18.25
CA LEU A 134 0.13 3.95 -16.89
C LEU A 134 -1.38 4.10 -16.66
N LYS A 135 -1.91 3.26 -15.77
CA LYS A 135 -3.28 3.35 -15.28
C LYS A 135 -3.35 4.10 -13.95
N GLY A 136 -4.37 4.94 -13.80
CA GLY A 136 -4.63 5.68 -12.57
C GLY A 136 -5.00 4.76 -11.41
N GLY A 137 -4.66 5.17 -10.20
CA GLY A 137 -4.93 4.41 -8.99
C GLY A 137 -4.07 3.16 -8.79
N ARG A 138 -3.06 2.92 -9.66
CA ARG A 138 -2.20 1.74 -9.62
C ARG A 138 -0.82 2.05 -9.08
N ASN A 139 -0.22 1.05 -8.42
CA ASN A 139 1.14 1.12 -7.93
C ASN A 139 2.10 0.42 -8.91
N TYR A 140 3.28 1.00 -9.04
CA TYR A 140 4.31 0.55 -9.98
C TYR A 140 5.66 0.45 -9.30
N ILE A 141 6.50 -0.43 -9.82
CA ILE A 141 7.92 -0.49 -9.50
C ILE A 141 8.70 -0.23 -10.78
N LEU A 142 9.55 0.81 -10.74
CA LEU A 142 10.59 1.05 -11.73
C LEU A 142 11.91 0.58 -11.13
N SER A 143 12.60 -0.31 -11.80
CA SER A 143 13.90 -0.84 -11.38
C SER A 143 14.81 -1.07 -12.59
N GLY A 144 16.08 -1.29 -12.33
CA GLY A 144 17.07 -1.62 -13.33
C GLY A 144 18.45 -1.61 -12.72
N TRP A 145 19.44 -1.92 -13.54
CA TRP A 145 20.82 -1.98 -13.10
C TRP A 145 21.63 -0.87 -13.76
N VAL A 146 22.49 -0.25 -12.95
CA VAL A 146 23.34 0.86 -13.35
C VAL A 146 24.80 0.55 -13.04
N ARG A 147 25.68 0.81 -13.98
CA ARG A 147 27.13 0.81 -13.81
C ARG A 147 27.65 2.17 -14.23
N THR A 148 28.68 2.68 -13.56
CA THR A 148 29.29 3.97 -13.87
C THR A 148 30.80 3.90 -13.82
N GLU A 149 31.44 4.71 -14.67
CA GLU A 149 32.88 4.85 -14.70
C GLU A 149 33.23 6.34 -14.84
N ASN A 150 34.06 6.83 -13.91
CA ASN A 150 34.52 8.23 -13.86
C ASN A 150 33.37 9.25 -13.90
N LEU A 151 32.19 8.90 -13.36
CA LEU A 151 31.02 9.77 -13.41
C LEU A 151 31.15 10.90 -12.38
N GLN A 152 31.31 12.13 -12.86
CA GLN A 152 31.44 13.33 -12.06
C GLN A 152 30.45 14.40 -12.50
N GLY A 153 30.16 15.36 -11.62
CA GLY A 153 29.28 16.49 -11.95
C GLY A 153 28.38 16.97 -10.83
N THR A 154 27.46 17.86 -11.13
CA THR A 154 26.60 18.55 -10.15
C THR A 154 25.23 17.89 -9.94
N GLY A 155 24.76 17.08 -10.87
CA GLY A 155 23.46 16.41 -10.80
C GLY A 155 23.46 15.17 -9.89
N ASN A 156 22.41 14.38 -9.93
CA ASN A 156 22.28 13.15 -9.14
C ASN A 156 23.10 11.96 -9.66
N GLY A 157 23.74 12.08 -10.83
CA GLY A 157 24.47 11.00 -11.46
C GLY A 157 23.61 10.19 -12.44
N ALA A 158 23.83 8.88 -12.52
CA ALA A 158 23.06 7.97 -13.35
C ALA A 158 21.89 7.38 -12.59
N LEU A 159 20.68 7.42 -13.13
CA LEU A 159 19.47 6.94 -12.46
C LEU A 159 18.37 6.54 -13.46
N LEU A 160 17.30 5.95 -12.93
CA LEU A 160 16.05 5.76 -13.64
C LEU A 160 15.00 6.73 -13.11
N GLY A 161 14.14 7.25 -13.99
CA GLY A 161 13.07 8.14 -13.58
C GLY A 161 11.93 8.22 -14.58
N VAL A 162 10.76 8.57 -14.09
CA VAL A 162 9.58 8.89 -14.91
C VAL A 162 9.48 10.40 -15.02
N HIS A 163 9.60 10.92 -16.24
CA HIS A 163 9.70 12.36 -16.48
C HIS A 163 8.54 13.16 -15.92
N GLU A 164 7.33 12.69 -16.14
CA GLU A 164 6.08 13.33 -15.74
C GLU A 164 5.79 13.19 -14.24
N LEU A 165 6.55 12.33 -13.55
CA LEU A 165 6.40 12.01 -12.12
C LEU A 165 7.73 12.15 -11.36
N GLN A 166 8.62 13.03 -11.83
CA GLN A 166 10.02 13.15 -11.37
C GLN A 166 10.23 13.34 -9.86
N HIS A 167 9.22 13.85 -9.12
CA HIS A 167 9.31 13.99 -7.66
C HIS A 167 9.03 12.67 -6.92
N ALA A 168 8.14 11.83 -7.47
CA ALA A 168 7.69 10.59 -6.84
C ALA A 168 8.35 9.34 -7.44
N ALA A 169 8.67 9.37 -8.74
CA ALA A 169 9.09 8.21 -9.52
C ALA A 169 10.51 8.39 -10.08
N LYS A 170 11.49 8.51 -9.19
CA LYS A 170 12.93 8.50 -9.53
C LYS A 170 13.69 7.63 -8.55
N THR A 171 14.64 6.88 -9.06
CA THR A 171 15.54 6.09 -8.21
C THR A 171 16.59 6.98 -7.55
N LYS A 172 17.30 6.43 -6.57
CA LYS A 172 18.53 7.05 -6.10
C LYS A 172 19.54 7.09 -7.25
N GLY A 173 20.25 8.19 -7.37
CA GLY A 173 21.30 8.33 -8.37
C GLY A 173 22.60 7.61 -7.98
N VAL A 174 23.28 7.09 -8.97
CA VAL A 174 24.55 6.34 -8.81
C VAL A 174 25.67 7.13 -9.44
N ARG A 175 26.82 7.23 -8.78
CA ARG A 175 27.99 7.95 -9.30
C ARG A 175 29.25 7.09 -9.41
N GLN A 176 29.40 6.14 -8.50
CA GLN A 176 30.57 5.25 -8.47
C GLN A 176 30.07 3.84 -8.12
N THR A 177 30.38 2.89 -8.98
CA THR A 177 29.95 1.49 -8.82
C THR A 177 31.12 0.53 -8.57
N ALA A 178 32.36 1.04 -8.50
CA ALA A 178 33.57 0.21 -8.32
C ALA A 178 33.56 -1.03 -9.25
N ASP A 179 33.31 -0.82 -10.53
CA ASP A 179 33.22 -1.85 -11.58
C ASP A 179 32.11 -2.89 -11.41
N GLN A 180 31.15 -2.63 -10.50
CA GLN A 180 30.01 -3.51 -10.26
C GLN A 180 28.71 -2.89 -10.81
N TRP A 181 27.75 -3.74 -11.16
CA TRP A 181 26.40 -3.34 -11.40
C TRP A 181 25.66 -3.07 -10.09
N THR A 182 24.97 -1.95 -10.00
CA THR A 182 24.18 -1.56 -8.84
C THR A 182 22.70 -1.55 -9.21
N GLU A 183 21.89 -2.29 -8.47
CA GLU A 183 20.44 -2.23 -8.63
C GLU A 183 19.90 -0.90 -8.11
N VAL A 184 19.03 -0.28 -8.91
CA VAL A 184 18.27 0.90 -8.53
C VAL A 184 16.77 0.63 -8.65
N LYS A 185 16.01 1.11 -7.68
CA LYS A 185 14.58 0.83 -7.59
C LYS A 185 13.81 1.98 -6.97
N VAL A 186 12.59 2.21 -7.45
CA VAL A 186 11.60 3.10 -6.84
C VAL A 186 10.21 2.53 -7.01
N GLU A 187 9.41 2.63 -5.95
CA GLU A 187 7.99 2.34 -5.97
C GLU A 187 7.22 3.66 -6.01
N PHE A 188 6.20 3.75 -6.85
CA PHE A 188 5.38 4.94 -7.00
C PHE A 188 3.95 4.59 -7.40
N LYS A 189 3.03 5.54 -7.23
CA LYS A 189 1.64 5.43 -7.67
C LYS A 189 1.36 6.41 -8.79
N SER A 190 0.59 5.98 -9.80
CA SER A 190 0.00 6.88 -10.79
C SER A 190 -1.42 7.24 -10.34
N GLU A 191 -1.69 8.54 -10.18
CA GLU A 191 -3.03 8.98 -9.73
C GLU A 191 -4.07 8.99 -10.86
N GLN A 192 -3.63 9.02 -12.12
CA GLN A 192 -4.49 9.06 -13.29
C GLN A 192 -3.91 8.27 -14.46
N ASP A 193 -4.77 7.90 -15.43
CA ASP A 193 -4.33 7.34 -16.70
C ASP A 193 -3.46 8.36 -17.43
N ARG A 194 -2.28 7.95 -17.87
CA ARG A 194 -1.38 8.81 -18.63
C ARG A 194 -0.33 8.03 -19.41
N GLU A 195 0.13 8.59 -20.53
CA GLU A 195 1.38 8.19 -21.12
C GLU A 195 2.53 8.88 -20.39
N VAL A 196 3.59 8.13 -20.10
CA VAL A 196 4.78 8.62 -19.42
C VAL A 196 6.04 8.24 -20.15
N THR A 197 7.11 8.98 -19.85
CA THR A 197 8.44 8.77 -20.38
C THR A 197 9.36 8.22 -19.28
N VAL A 198 9.79 6.97 -19.46
CA VAL A 198 10.79 6.33 -18.57
C VAL A 198 12.18 6.60 -19.11
N ASN A 199 13.05 7.21 -18.31
CA ASN A 199 14.39 7.64 -18.68
C ASN A 199 15.47 6.81 -17.99
N CYS A 200 16.47 6.39 -18.77
CA CYS A 200 17.83 6.12 -18.32
C CYS A 200 18.55 7.46 -18.34
N LEU A 201 18.68 8.12 -17.20
CA LEU A 201 19.06 9.53 -17.10
C LEU A 201 20.51 9.69 -16.67
N PHE A 202 21.29 10.40 -17.48
CA PHE A 202 22.69 10.78 -17.27
C PHE A 202 22.77 12.25 -16.85
N GLY A 203 23.28 12.51 -15.65
CA GLY A 203 23.32 13.86 -15.08
C GLY A 203 22.24 14.06 -13.99
N GLY A 204 21.01 13.78 -14.29
CA GLY A 204 19.89 13.78 -13.32
C GLY A 204 19.66 15.13 -12.64
N TRP A 205 19.06 16.09 -13.35
CA TRP A 205 18.81 17.47 -12.90
C TRP A 205 20.08 18.25 -12.54
N GLY A 206 21.12 18.00 -13.24
CA GLY A 206 22.42 18.66 -13.23
C GLY A 206 23.19 18.11 -14.40
N GLN A 207 24.48 18.30 -14.41
CA GLN A 207 25.31 17.87 -15.53
C GLN A 207 26.41 16.95 -15.05
N SER A 208 26.69 15.89 -15.83
CA SER A 208 27.76 14.92 -15.53
C SER A 208 28.73 14.77 -16.71
N THR A 209 29.94 14.34 -16.39
CA THR A 209 30.95 13.80 -17.31
C THR A 209 31.18 12.33 -16.98
N GLY A 210 31.86 11.58 -17.83
CA GLY A 210 32.16 10.16 -17.60
C GLY A 210 31.25 9.26 -18.41
N THR A 211 31.06 8.03 -17.94
CA THR A 211 30.25 7.02 -18.61
C THR A 211 29.30 6.34 -17.65
N ALA A 212 28.11 6.06 -18.10
CA ALA A 212 27.12 5.26 -17.40
C ALA A 212 26.48 4.24 -18.34
N TRP A 213 26.18 3.06 -17.80
CA TRP A 213 25.50 1.97 -18.46
C TRP A 213 24.25 1.59 -17.70
N TRP A 214 23.20 1.20 -18.44
CA TRP A 214 21.95 0.65 -17.90
C TRP A 214 21.66 -0.69 -18.53
N ASP A 215 21.10 -1.60 -17.76
CA ASP A 215 20.66 -2.89 -18.23
C ASP A 215 19.47 -3.40 -17.41
N ASP A 216 18.72 -4.35 -17.99
CA ASP A 216 17.57 -5.00 -17.34
C ASP A 216 16.59 -4.01 -16.68
N VAL A 217 16.24 -2.96 -17.42
CA VAL A 217 15.28 -1.95 -16.95
C VAL A 217 13.88 -2.56 -16.92
N SER A 218 13.17 -2.36 -15.84
CA SER A 218 11.85 -2.93 -15.63
C SER A 218 10.89 -1.92 -15.06
N LEU A 219 9.71 -1.85 -15.66
CA LEU A 219 8.54 -1.19 -15.09
C LEU A 219 7.42 -2.20 -15.00
N VAL A 220 6.95 -2.47 -13.80
CA VAL A 220 5.86 -3.41 -13.56
C VAL A 220 4.77 -2.76 -12.72
N GLU A 221 3.52 -3.04 -13.05
CA GLU A 221 2.40 -2.79 -12.14
C GLU A 221 2.44 -3.83 -11.03
N ILE A 222 2.24 -3.41 -9.79
CA ILE A 222 2.15 -4.31 -8.65
C ILE A 222 0.73 -4.37 -8.12
N THR A 223 0.19 -5.59 -8.05
CA THR A 223 -1.11 -5.86 -7.46
C THR A 223 -0.89 -6.50 -6.09
N PRO A 224 -1.45 -5.95 -5.00
CA PRO A 224 -1.31 -6.54 -3.68
C PRO A 224 -1.97 -7.92 -3.63
N ILE A 225 -1.29 -8.87 -3.03
CA ILE A 225 -1.83 -10.19 -2.67
C ILE A 225 -2.32 -10.11 -1.24
N TYR A 226 -3.58 -10.38 -1.04
CA TYR A 226 -4.19 -10.38 0.27
C TYR A 226 -4.25 -11.81 0.83
N LYS A 227 -3.99 -11.96 2.12
CA LYS A 227 -4.29 -13.20 2.82
C LYS A 227 -5.82 -13.35 2.81
N GLU A 228 -6.32 -14.39 2.15
CA GLU A 228 -7.73 -14.74 2.31
C GLU A 228 -7.98 -15.06 3.80
N LYS A 229 -9.05 -14.50 4.37
CA LYS A 229 -9.50 -14.99 5.67
C LYS A 229 -9.70 -16.48 5.52
N SER A 230 -9.09 -17.27 6.42
CA SER A 230 -9.38 -18.68 6.47
C SER A 230 -10.91 -18.84 6.61
N LYS A 231 -11.50 -19.66 5.75
CA LYS A 231 -12.94 -20.00 5.85
C LYS A 231 -13.26 -20.77 7.13
N ASP A 232 -12.24 -21.27 7.79
CA ASP A 232 -12.41 -21.97 9.07
C ASP A 232 -12.68 -20.95 10.19
N PRO A 233 -13.76 -21.14 10.95
CA PRO A 233 -14.07 -20.28 12.07
C PRO A 233 -12.92 -20.33 13.07
N VAL A 234 -12.44 -19.17 13.49
CA VAL A 234 -11.40 -19.06 14.53
C VAL A 234 -11.99 -19.64 15.82
N LYS A 235 -11.33 -20.67 16.37
CA LYS A 235 -11.76 -21.25 17.66
C LYS A 235 -11.25 -20.38 18.80
N GLY A 236 -12.18 -19.81 19.54
CA GLY A 236 -11.88 -19.06 20.76
C GLY A 236 -11.75 -19.96 21.99
N THR A 237 -11.08 -19.44 23.02
CA THR A 237 -10.99 -20.07 24.35
C THR A 237 -11.63 -19.17 25.38
N ALA A 238 -12.52 -19.76 26.22
CA ALA A 238 -13.23 -19.01 27.22
C ALA A 238 -12.29 -18.35 28.26
N LEU A 239 -11.18 -18.99 28.59
CA LEU A 239 -10.19 -18.44 29.53
C LEU A 239 -9.54 -17.15 29.01
N ALA A 240 -9.11 -17.14 27.73
CA ALA A 240 -8.58 -15.95 27.10
C ALA A 240 -9.67 -14.87 26.96
N GLY A 241 -10.86 -15.26 26.54
CA GLY A 241 -12.01 -14.36 26.43
C GLY A 241 -12.39 -13.69 27.76
N LYS A 242 -12.36 -14.43 28.85
CA LYS A 242 -12.57 -13.87 30.22
C LYS A 242 -11.50 -12.82 30.55
N LYS A 243 -10.24 -13.10 30.24
CA LYS A 243 -9.15 -12.15 30.47
C LYS A 243 -9.36 -10.87 29.66
N ILE A 244 -9.71 -10.97 28.37
CA ILE A 244 -10.03 -9.83 27.51
C ILE A 244 -11.20 -9.05 28.08
N PHE A 245 -12.30 -9.72 28.46
CA PHE A 245 -13.48 -9.12 29.05
C PHE A 245 -13.15 -8.30 30.29
N ASP A 246 -12.33 -8.85 31.20
CA ASP A 246 -11.99 -8.24 32.48
C ASP A 246 -10.93 -7.12 32.34
N THR A 247 -9.96 -7.22 31.41
CA THR A 247 -8.73 -6.41 31.48
C THR A 247 -8.36 -5.65 30.20
N HIS A 248 -9.06 -5.87 29.08
CA HIS A 248 -8.70 -5.20 27.84
C HIS A 248 -8.91 -3.69 27.94
N LEU A 249 -7.84 -2.90 27.69
CA LEU A 249 -7.82 -1.46 27.94
C LEU A 249 -8.85 -0.68 27.11
N VAL A 250 -9.05 -1.06 25.85
CA VAL A 250 -9.93 -0.34 24.93
C VAL A 250 -11.33 -0.94 24.89
N ALA A 251 -11.47 -2.26 24.74
CA ALA A 251 -12.77 -2.93 24.73
C ALA A 251 -13.54 -2.73 26.04
N GLY A 252 -12.85 -2.84 27.18
CA GLY A 252 -13.35 -2.46 28.49
C GLY A 252 -14.70 -3.05 28.86
N CYS A 253 -15.02 -4.29 28.46
CA CYS A 253 -16.34 -4.89 28.56
C CYS A 253 -16.92 -4.83 29.98
N ILE A 254 -16.08 -5.14 30.98
CA ILE A 254 -16.48 -5.14 32.40
C ILE A 254 -16.83 -3.73 32.91
N ARG A 255 -16.41 -2.67 32.27
CA ARG A 255 -16.76 -1.30 32.69
C ARG A 255 -18.23 -0.97 32.46
N CYS A 256 -18.83 -1.59 31.47
CA CYS A 256 -20.24 -1.39 31.11
C CYS A 256 -21.14 -2.56 31.48
N HIS A 257 -20.64 -3.78 31.42
CA HIS A 257 -21.42 -5.01 31.62
C HIS A 257 -21.13 -5.69 32.97
N LYS A 258 -22.16 -6.06 33.65
CA LYS A 258 -22.07 -6.83 34.90
C LYS A 258 -22.06 -8.33 34.60
N VAL A 259 -21.17 -9.07 35.29
CA VAL A 259 -21.16 -10.55 35.39
C VAL A 259 -20.92 -10.94 36.84
N GLY A 260 -21.86 -11.63 37.46
CA GLY A 260 -21.87 -11.88 38.89
C GLY A 260 -21.92 -10.57 39.67
N ASP A 261 -21.04 -10.43 40.65
CA ASP A 261 -20.95 -9.20 41.46
C ASP A 261 -20.01 -8.15 40.91
N LYS A 262 -19.39 -8.38 39.73
CA LYS A 262 -18.39 -7.50 39.12
C LYS A 262 -18.93 -6.84 37.87
N GLY A 263 -18.49 -5.61 37.64
CA GLY A 263 -18.75 -4.87 36.42
C GLY A 263 -19.70 -3.70 36.56
N GLY A 264 -19.87 -2.98 35.46
CA GLY A 264 -20.72 -1.79 35.35
C GLY A 264 -22.19 -2.11 35.08
N ILE A 265 -23.03 -1.09 35.21
CA ILE A 265 -24.49 -1.17 34.99
C ILE A 265 -24.92 -0.30 33.78
N ILE A 266 -23.98 0.19 32.99
CA ILE A 266 -24.24 1.04 31.78
C ILE A 266 -24.85 0.20 30.68
N GLY A 267 -24.37 -1.04 30.53
CA GLY A 267 -24.89 -2.03 29.60
C GLY A 267 -25.72 -3.11 30.32
N PRO A 268 -26.41 -3.97 29.55
CA PRO A 268 -27.17 -5.08 30.13
C PRO A 268 -26.25 -6.05 30.89
N ALA A 269 -26.78 -6.62 32.00
CA ALA A 269 -26.10 -7.69 32.70
C ALA A 269 -26.00 -8.94 31.82
N LEU A 270 -24.84 -9.60 31.85
CA LEU A 270 -24.53 -10.73 30.99
C LEU A 270 -24.62 -12.08 31.71
N ASP A 271 -25.04 -12.09 33.00
CA ASP A 271 -25.35 -13.33 33.69
C ASP A 271 -26.40 -14.12 32.91
N GLY A 272 -26.15 -15.39 32.65
CA GLY A 272 -27.06 -16.26 31.92
C GLY A 272 -27.33 -15.85 30.45
N ILE A 273 -26.52 -15.00 29.84
CA ILE A 273 -26.75 -14.54 28.46
C ILE A 273 -26.82 -15.70 27.46
N ALA A 274 -26.02 -16.74 27.66
CA ALA A 274 -26.01 -17.93 26.80
C ALA A 274 -27.20 -18.90 27.06
N SER A 275 -28.01 -18.65 28.11
CA SER A 275 -29.29 -19.34 28.30
C SER A 275 -30.45 -18.58 27.66
N ARG A 276 -30.34 -17.26 27.51
CA ARG A 276 -31.40 -16.39 26.98
C ARG A 276 -31.28 -16.06 25.49
N LYS A 277 -30.06 -16.13 24.96
CA LYS A 277 -29.74 -15.75 23.58
C LYS A 277 -28.82 -16.79 22.94
N ASP A 278 -28.98 -17.01 21.65
CA ASP A 278 -28.13 -17.93 20.89
C ASP A 278 -26.78 -17.31 20.50
N ALA A 279 -25.89 -18.12 19.96
CA ALA A 279 -24.57 -17.71 19.54
C ALA A 279 -24.60 -16.63 18.45
N ASP A 280 -25.56 -16.72 17.52
CA ASP A 280 -25.70 -15.76 16.41
C ASP A 280 -26.14 -14.38 16.94
N TYR A 281 -27.02 -14.33 17.91
CA TYR A 281 -27.39 -13.07 18.57
C TYR A 281 -26.18 -12.43 19.25
N ILE A 282 -25.45 -13.21 20.08
CA ILE A 282 -24.27 -12.69 20.79
C ILE A 282 -23.21 -12.18 19.79
N GLN A 283 -22.99 -12.93 18.73
CA GLN A 283 -22.05 -12.49 17.69
C GLN A 283 -22.52 -11.22 17.01
N ARG A 284 -23.79 -11.11 16.62
CA ARG A 284 -24.34 -9.88 16.02
C ARG A 284 -24.23 -8.69 16.99
N ALA A 285 -24.54 -8.90 18.26
CA ALA A 285 -24.43 -7.84 19.28
C ALA A 285 -22.98 -7.35 19.47
N LEU A 286 -21.98 -8.22 19.35
CA LEU A 286 -20.57 -7.83 19.39
C LEU A 286 -20.14 -7.03 18.16
N VAL A 287 -20.59 -7.39 16.94
CA VAL A 287 -20.10 -6.77 15.69
C VAL A 287 -21.01 -5.68 15.13
N ASN A 288 -22.27 -5.65 15.53
CA ASN A 288 -23.26 -4.66 15.13
C ASN A 288 -24.26 -4.40 16.26
N PRO A 289 -23.83 -3.80 17.36
CA PRO A 289 -24.61 -3.68 18.60
C PRO A 289 -25.87 -2.78 18.47
N THR A 290 -25.99 -2.01 17.41
CA THR A 290 -27.18 -1.19 17.12
C THR A 290 -28.25 -1.96 16.33
N ALA A 291 -27.91 -3.13 15.76
CA ALA A 291 -28.86 -3.91 14.95
C ALA A 291 -30.05 -4.42 15.74
N GLU A 292 -29.84 -4.76 17.03
CA GLU A 292 -30.89 -5.21 17.95
C GLU A 292 -30.48 -4.78 19.36
N LEU A 293 -31.21 -3.83 19.93
CA LEU A 293 -30.96 -3.35 21.29
C LEU A 293 -31.52 -4.35 22.32
N ALA A 294 -30.82 -4.49 23.43
CA ALA A 294 -31.30 -5.33 24.55
C ALA A 294 -32.56 -4.72 25.17
N GLU A 295 -33.42 -5.57 25.72
CA GLU A 295 -34.62 -5.16 26.43
C GLU A 295 -34.28 -4.13 27.52
N GLY A 296 -35.07 -3.05 27.58
CA GLY A 296 -34.84 -1.92 28.49
C GLY A 296 -33.89 -0.85 27.95
N PHE A 297 -33.21 -1.10 26.81
CA PHE A 297 -32.29 -0.15 26.14
C PHE A 297 -32.87 0.42 24.83
N ASP A 298 -34.08 0.02 24.43
CA ASP A 298 -34.74 0.40 23.20
C ASP A 298 -34.86 1.91 23.00
N LYS A 299 -35.04 2.67 24.09
CA LYS A 299 -35.19 4.12 24.11
C LYS A 299 -33.91 4.88 23.67
N LEU A 300 -32.76 4.21 23.62
CA LEU A 300 -31.50 4.83 23.23
C LEU A 300 -31.42 5.08 21.71
N GLY A 301 -32.25 4.41 20.89
CA GLY A 301 -32.22 4.51 19.44
C GLY A 301 -30.99 3.91 18.79
N ALA A 302 -29.82 3.98 19.45
CA ALA A 302 -28.57 3.36 19.01
C ALA A 302 -27.77 2.87 20.23
N SER A 303 -26.98 1.81 20.03
CA SER A 303 -26.13 1.27 21.09
C SER A 303 -24.93 2.19 21.38
N PRO A 304 -24.64 2.55 22.63
CA PRO A 304 -23.40 3.20 23.02
C PRO A 304 -22.18 2.26 22.97
N MET A 305 -22.43 0.94 22.91
CA MET A 305 -21.36 -0.06 22.75
C MET A 305 -20.78 0.05 21.33
N PRO A 306 -19.47 0.24 21.16
CA PRO A 306 -18.87 0.21 19.84
C PRO A 306 -18.85 -1.22 19.26
N PRO A 307 -18.83 -1.38 17.93
CA PRO A 307 -18.61 -2.68 17.30
C PRO A 307 -17.24 -3.26 17.71
N MET A 308 -17.24 -4.42 18.36
CA MET A 308 -16.01 -5.00 18.92
C MET A 308 -15.02 -5.49 17.88
N ASN A 309 -15.45 -5.81 16.67
CA ASN A 309 -14.57 -6.17 15.55
C ASN A 309 -13.70 -5.03 15.03
N ILE A 310 -13.88 -3.80 15.52
CA ILE A 310 -13.00 -2.66 15.24
C ILE A 310 -11.89 -2.55 16.30
N ILE A 311 -12.12 -3.10 17.47
CA ILE A 311 -11.25 -2.99 18.65
C ILE A 311 -10.46 -4.27 18.87
N LEU A 312 -11.12 -5.43 18.69
CA LEU A 312 -10.57 -6.76 18.88
C LEU A 312 -10.20 -7.40 17.54
N ASN A 313 -9.09 -8.09 17.48
CA ASN A 313 -8.77 -8.94 16.34
C ASN A 313 -9.66 -10.20 16.29
N ASP A 314 -9.60 -10.97 15.19
CA ASP A 314 -10.47 -12.14 14.98
C ASP A 314 -10.32 -13.20 16.09
N GLN A 315 -9.10 -13.42 16.62
CA GLN A 315 -8.87 -14.36 17.71
C GLN A 315 -9.45 -13.84 19.03
N GLU A 316 -9.20 -12.59 19.36
CA GLU A 316 -9.73 -11.96 20.57
C GLU A 316 -11.26 -11.93 20.56
N LEU A 317 -11.87 -11.64 19.40
CA LEU A 317 -13.33 -11.67 19.25
C LEU A 317 -13.88 -13.08 19.45
N ALA A 318 -13.22 -14.10 18.87
CA ALA A 318 -13.59 -15.50 19.07
C ALA A 318 -13.42 -15.94 20.53
N ASP A 319 -12.37 -15.49 21.20
CA ASP A 319 -12.13 -15.77 22.61
C ASP A 319 -13.22 -15.15 23.50
N VAL A 320 -13.57 -13.87 23.28
CA VAL A 320 -14.67 -13.20 23.98
C VAL A 320 -16.00 -13.92 23.75
N MET A 321 -16.26 -14.29 22.49
CA MET A 321 -17.44 -15.06 22.12
C MET A 321 -17.50 -16.40 22.90
N ALA A 322 -16.37 -17.14 22.96
CA ALA A 322 -16.27 -18.38 23.68
C ALA A 322 -16.54 -18.20 25.18
N TYR A 323 -16.06 -17.09 25.77
CA TYR A 323 -16.35 -16.77 27.16
C TYR A 323 -17.82 -16.47 27.40
N LEU A 324 -18.43 -15.60 26.60
CA LEU A 324 -19.85 -15.24 26.73
C LEU A 324 -20.77 -16.46 26.64
N LEU A 325 -20.41 -17.43 25.77
CA LEU A 325 -21.16 -18.70 25.66
C LEU A 325 -21.04 -19.60 26.87
N THR A 326 -20.13 -19.34 27.81
CA THR A 326 -20.06 -20.04 29.10
C THR A 326 -21.00 -19.45 30.15
N LEU A 327 -21.49 -18.22 29.95
CA LEU A 327 -22.35 -17.52 30.92
C LEU A 327 -23.80 -18.04 30.83
N LYS A 328 -24.02 -19.23 31.37
CA LYS A 328 -25.32 -19.88 31.46
C LYS A 328 -25.89 -19.71 32.86
N ASP A 329 -27.23 -19.76 32.96
CA ASP A 329 -27.88 -19.81 34.25
C ASP A 329 -27.43 -21.09 34.99
N THR A 330 -27.01 -20.94 36.23
CA THR A 330 -26.82 -22.09 37.16
C THR A 330 -28.17 -22.65 37.50
N LYS A 331 -28.40 -23.93 37.17
CA LYS A 331 -29.60 -24.65 37.59
C LYS A 331 -29.69 -24.73 39.13
#